data_ba0e96d13de4ce534f364288bdec7290
#
_entry.id   ba0e96d13de4ce534f364288bdec7290
#
_cell.length_a   1.000
_cell.length_b   1.000
_cell.length_c   1.000
_cell.angle_alpha   90.00
_cell.angle_beta   90.00
_cell.angle_gamma   90.00
#
_symmetry.space_group_name_H-M   'P 1'
#
loop_
_entity.id
_entity.type
_entity.pdbx_description
1 polymer ?
#
loop_
_entity_poly.entity_id
_entity_poly.type
_entity_poly.pdbx_seq_one_letter_code
_entity_poly.pdbx_strand_id
1 'polypeptide(L)'
;QAALPEPDRVAFDEAMWGPEGSPAETVTLDNGMEFGKSTVGCVAEADKAVYGSVRGAMELELFTNDVSTQTSNHRGDFDAALQTLMPPYEECMAEAGYRVQGLNAPEVAESTFGRYRPSGAAPSQEEQQMAVADYRCQETVGLATALNTVFVEKASVWLTENEDRILQLRESLQGALDRAQEVINDEV
;
A
#
# COMPACT_ATOMS: atom_id res chain seq x y z
N GLN A 1 0.54 10.39 -20.85
CA GLN A 1 -0.76 10.28 -21.56
C GLN A 1 -1.37 11.64 -21.90
N ALA A 2 -1.46 12.58 -20.94
CA ALA A 2 -2.09 13.89 -21.15
C ALA A 2 -1.46 14.77 -22.27
N ALA A 3 -0.27 14.42 -22.73
CA ALA A 3 0.45 15.15 -23.79
C ALA A 3 0.20 14.60 -25.20
N LEU A 4 -0.52 13.47 -25.35
CA LEU A 4 -0.80 12.87 -26.63
C LEU A 4 -2.07 13.45 -27.26
N PRO A 5 -2.11 13.64 -28.61
CA PRO A 5 -3.34 13.91 -29.34
C PRO A 5 -4.39 12.81 -29.09
N GLU A 6 -5.70 13.17 -29.17
CA GLU A 6 -6.80 12.25 -28.86
C GLU A 6 -6.73 10.91 -29.64
N PRO A 7 -6.48 10.88 -30.96
CA PRO A 7 -6.38 9.60 -31.69
C PRO A 7 -5.24 8.72 -31.19
N ASP A 8 -4.09 9.32 -30.86
CA ASP A 8 -2.91 8.59 -30.40
C ASP A 8 -3.14 8.05 -28.97
N ARG A 9 -3.88 8.78 -28.15
CA ARG A 9 -4.28 8.33 -26.82
C ARG A 9 -5.21 7.13 -26.88
N VAL A 10 -6.23 7.16 -27.75
CA VAL A 10 -7.14 6.02 -27.96
C VAL A 10 -6.35 4.80 -28.45
N ALA A 11 -5.50 4.96 -29.46
CA ALA A 11 -4.67 3.87 -29.96
C ALA A 11 -3.73 3.31 -28.89
N PHE A 12 -3.15 4.16 -28.03
CA PHE A 12 -2.33 3.75 -26.91
C PHE A 12 -3.15 2.95 -25.88
N ASP A 13 -4.33 3.45 -25.49
CA ASP A 13 -5.19 2.79 -24.51
C ASP A 13 -5.69 1.43 -25.03
N GLU A 14 -6.07 1.33 -26.31
CA GLU A 14 -6.43 0.06 -26.96
C GLU A 14 -5.24 -0.93 -27.01
N ALA A 15 -4.04 -0.47 -27.30
CA ALA A 15 -2.85 -1.31 -27.28
C ALA A 15 -2.52 -1.81 -25.87
N MET A 16 -2.66 -0.97 -24.86
CA MET A 16 -2.37 -1.32 -23.45
C MET A 16 -3.41 -2.26 -22.83
N TRP A 17 -4.69 -1.94 -23.02
CA TRP A 17 -5.80 -2.56 -22.27
C TRP A 17 -6.73 -3.42 -23.13
N GLY A 18 -6.53 -3.42 -24.45
CA GLY A 18 -7.43 -4.01 -25.43
C GLY A 18 -8.55 -3.07 -25.86
N PRO A 19 -9.11 -3.27 -27.07
CA PRO A 19 -10.27 -2.51 -27.57
C PRO A 19 -11.51 -2.68 -26.66
N GLU A 20 -12.42 -1.72 -26.72
CA GLU A 20 -13.71 -1.82 -26.04
C GLU A 20 -14.46 -3.08 -26.47
N GLY A 21 -15.04 -3.81 -25.50
CA GLY A 21 -15.72 -5.09 -25.71
C GLY A 21 -14.79 -6.30 -25.86
N SER A 22 -13.50 -6.15 -25.60
CA SER A 22 -12.55 -7.27 -25.56
C SER A 22 -12.97 -8.36 -24.58
N PRO A 23 -12.61 -9.62 -24.81
CA PRO A 23 -12.80 -10.69 -23.84
C PRO A 23 -12.13 -10.33 -22.50
N ALA A 24 -12.80 -10.67 -21.40
CA ALA A 24 -12.29 -10.38 -20.05
C ALA A 24 -12.40 -11.63 -19.15
N GLU A 25 -11.42 -11.76 -18.24
CA GLU A 25 -11.57 -12.60 -17.05
C GLU A 25 -12.28 -11.81 -15.97
N THR A 26 -13.12 -12.50 -15.19
CA THR A 26 -13.84 -11.91 -14.05
C THR A 26 -13.59 -12.72 -12.80
N VAL A 27 -13.32 -12.02 -11.69
CA VAL A 27 -13.23 -12.59 -10.34
C VAL A 27 -14.29 -11.93 -9.48
N THR A 28 -15.09 -12.75 -8.80
CA THR A 28 -16.12 -12.29 -7.86
C THR A 28 -15.60 -12.45 -6.44
N LEU A 29 -15.66 -11.39 -5.66
CA LEU A 29 -15.30 -11.40 -4.23
C LEU A 29 -16.45 -11.91 -3.37
N ASP A 30 -16.15 -12.31 -2.13
CA ASP A 30 -17.13 -12.82 -1.16
C ASP A 30 -18.27 -11.83 -0.85
N ASN A 31 -18.02 -10.54 -1.00
CA ASN A 31 -19.03 -9.48 -0.87
C ASN A 31 -19.90 -9.27 -2.13
N GLY A 32 -19.70 -10.07 -3.18
CA GLY A 32 -20.44 -10.02 -4.44
C GLY A 32 -19.92 -9.00 -5.44
N MET A 33 -18.84 -8.25 -5.13
CA MET A 33 -18.22 -7.36 -6.12
C MET A 33 -17.48 -8.17 -7.19
N GLU A 34 -17.64 -7.74 -8.45
CA GLU A 34 -16.97 -8.33 -9.60
C GLU A 34 -15.86 -7.42 -10.10
N PHE A 35 -14.70 -8.02 -10.34
CA PHE A 35 -13.56 -7.36 -10.97
C PHE A 35 -13.27 -8.03 -12.30
N GLY A 36 -13.23 -7.23 -13.37
CA GLY A 36 -12.93 -7.72 -14.71
C GLY A 36 -11.62 -7.12 -15.23
N LYS A 37 -10.86 -7.92 -15.94
CA LYS A 37 -9.62 -7.48 -16.62
C LYS A 37 -9.57 -8.06 -18.02
N SER A 38 -9.23 -7.23 -19.02
CA SER A 38 -9.11 -7.69 -20.40
C SER A 38 -8.08 -8.81 -20.51
N THR A 39 -8.35 -9.79 -21.39
CA THR A 39 -7.42 -10.88 -21.69
C THR A 39 -6.55 -10.58 -22.92
N VAL A 40 -6.67 -9.36 -23.49
CA VAL A 40 -5.89 -8.86 -24.62
C VAL A 40 -5.26 -7.51 -24.31
N GLY A 41 -4.24 -7.14 -25.08
CA GLY A 41 -3.44 -5.92 -24.88
C GLY A 41 -2.14 -6.20 -24.14
N CYS A 42 -1.21 -5.22 -24.15
CA CYS A 42 0.13 -5.38 -23.57
C CYS A 42 0.10 -5.76 -22.09
N VAL A 43 -0.84 -5.21 -21.33
CA VAL A 43 -0.98 -5.53 -19.89
C VAL A 43 -1.37 -6.99 -19.70
N ALA A 44 -2.34 -7.51 -20.48
CA ALA A 44 -2.74 -8.91 -20.42
C ALA A 44 -1.60 -9.86 -20.81
N GLU A 45 -0.78 -9.50 -21.79
CA GLU A 45 0.39 -10.29 -22.19
C GLU A 45 1.45 -10.30 -21.07
N ALA A 46 1.71 -9.16 -20.45
CA ALA A 46 2.61 -9.08 -19.29
C ALA A 46 2.07 -9.91 -18.10
N ASP A 47 0.78 -9.85 -17.82
CA ASP A 47 0.15 -10.67 -16.77
C ASP A 47 0.33 -12.18 -17.04
N LYS A 48 0.11 -12.61 -18.28
CA LYS A 48 0.32 -14.01 -18.68
C LYS A 48 1.78 -14.43 -18.53
N ALA A 49 2.71 -13.57 -18.97
CA ALA A 49 4.14 -13.86 -18.91
C ALA A 49 4.63 -13.97 -17.44
N VAL A 50 4.22 -13.06 -16.57
CA VAL A 50 4.70 -13.01 -15.18
C VAL A 50 3.86 -13.90 -14.25
N TYR A 51 2.54 -13.81 -14.32
CA TYR A 51 1.64 -14.50 -13.37
C TYR A 51 1.06 -15.79 -13.92
N GLY A 52 1.40 -16.16 -15.17
CA GLY A 52 0.90 -17.35 -15.85
C GLY A 52 -0.51 -17.20 -16.43
N SER A 53 -1.29 -16.22 -15.98
CA SER A 53 -2.62 -15.89 -16.53
C SER A 53 -3.06 -14.51 -16.03
N VAL A 54 -4.04 -13.90 -16.72
CA VAL A 54 -4.70 -12.67 -16.28
C VAL A 54 -5.43 -12.91 -14.95
N ARG A 55 -6.08 -14.06 -14.80
CA ARG A 55 -6.74 -14.46 -13.55
C ARG A 55 -5.76 -14.55 -12.39
N GLY A 56 -4.59 -15.16 -12.57
CA GLY A 56 -3.57 -15.26 -11.53
C GLY A 56 -3.07 -13.89 -11.06
N ALA A 57 -2.89 -12.94 -11.99
CA ALA A 57 -2.55 -11.55 -11.64
C ALA A 57 -3.66 -10.89 -10.81
N MET A 58 -4.93 -11.06 -11.22
CA MET A 58 -6.09 -10.50 -10.50
C MET A 58 -6.24 -11.11 -9.10
N GLU A 59 -6.13 -12.42 -8.96
CA GLU A 59 -6.26 -13.10 -7.65
C GLU A 59 -5.19 -12.63 -6.67
N LEU A 60 -3.96 -12.40 -7.15
CA LEU A 60 -2.88 -11.85 -6.33
C LEU A 60 -3.18 -10.41 -5.90
N GLU A 61 -3.61 -9.55 -6.82
CA GLU A 61 -3.95 -8.16 -6.55
C GLU A 61 -5.12 -8.07 -5.55
N LEU A 62 -6.18 -8.85 -5.76
CA LEU A 62 -7.36 -8.88 -4.90
C LEU A 62 -7.04 -9.43 -3.50
N PHE A 63 -6.17 -10.43 -3.39
CA PHE A 63 -5.75 -10.94 -2.08
C PHE A 63 -4.97 -9.88 -1.29
N THR A 64 -4.10 -9.13 -1.94
CA THR A 64 -3.36 -8.04 -1.29
C THR A 64 -4.32 -6.97 -0.76
N ASN A 65 -5.38 -6.66 -1.52
CA ASN A 65 -6.44 -5.76 -1.08
C ASN A 65 -7.27 -6.34 0.09
N ASP A 66 -7.53 -7.64 0.09
CA ASP A 66 -8.23 -8.34 1.17
C ASP A 66 -7.46 -8.22 2.49
N VAL A 67 -6.16 -8.50 2.49
CA VAL A 67 -5.28 -8.33 3.66
C VAL A 67 -5.35 -6.90 4.17
N SER A 68 -5.23 -5.91 3.29
CA SER A 68 -5.32 -4.50 3.64
C SER A 68 -6.68 -4.14 4.24
N THR A 69 -7.77 -4.67 3.70
CA THR A 69 -9.14 -4.43 4.18
C THR A 69 -9.35 -5.03 5.57
N GLN A 70 -8.89 -6.25 5.80
CA GLN A 70 -9.00 -6.90 7.11
C GLN A 70 -8.25 -6.12 8.20
N THR A 71 -7.07 -5.59 7.89
CA THR A 71 -6.34 -4.74 8.82
C THR A 71 -7.06 -3.40 9.09
N SER A 72 -7.69 -2.82 8.06
CA SER A 72 -8.44 -1.55 8.18
C SER A 72 -9.74 -1.68 9.00
N ASN A 73 -10.37 -2.85 9.02
CA ASN A 73 -11.60 -3.12 9.78
C ASN A 73 -11.39 -3.06 11.31
N HIS A 74 -10.14 -3.04 11.78
CA HIS A 74 -9.79 -2.95 13.21
C HIS A 74 -9.44 -1.53 13.66
N ARG A 75 -9.87 -0.51 12.91
CA ARG A 75 -9.56 0.89 13.21
C ARG A 75 -9.93 1.28 14.65
N GLY A 76 -11.08 0.83 15.16
CA GLY A 76 -11.47 1.12 16.53
C GLY A 76 -10.54 0.56 17.60
N ASP A 77 -9.89 -0.58 17.36
CA ASP A 77 -8.90 -1.17 18.26
C ASP A 77 -7.60 -0.36 18.26
N PHE A 78 -7.18 0.13 17.08
CA PHE A 78 -6.05 1.04 16.96
C PHE A 78 -6.34 2.38 17.64
N ASP A 79 -7.54 2.95 17.47
CA ASP A 79 -7.95 4.19 18.11
C ASP A 79 -7.91 4.06 19.64
N ALA A 80 -8.33 2.93 20.21
CA ALA A 80 -8.26 2.66 21.64
C ALA A 80 -6.82 2.60 22.16
N ALA A 81 -5.91 1.96 21.44
CA ALA A 81 -4.48 1.92 21.76
C ALA A 81 -3.87 3.33 21.69
N LEU A 82 -4.18 4.09 20.64
CA LEU A 82 -3.71 5.45 20.46
C LEU A 82 -4.19 6.39 21.56
N GLN A 83 -5.45 6.32 22.01
CA GLN A 83 -5.98 7.14 23.10
C GLN A 83 -5.13 7.04 24.38
N THR A 84 -4.55 5.88 24.66
CA THR A 84 -3.69 5.65 25.83
C THR A 84 -2.30 6.25 25.66
N LEU A 85 -1.78 6.26 24.42
CA LEU A 85 -0.42 6.67 24.11
C LEU A 85 -0.29 8.17 23.79
N MET A 86 -1.39 8.81 23.36
CA MET A 86 -1.33 10.21 22.93
C MET A 86 -0.94 11.18 24.03
N PRO A 87 -1.48 11.15 25.26
CA PRO A 87 -1.08 12.10 26.29
C PRO A 87 0.43 12.08 26.59
N PRO A 88 1.08 10.94 26.87
CA PRO A 88 2.53 10.92 27.10
C PRO A 88 3.36 11.27 25.85
N TYR A 89 2.87 10.99 24.63
CA TYR A 89 3.53 11.42 23.41
C TYR A 89 3.49 12.94 23.25
N GLU A 90 2.33 13.57 23.44
CA GLU A 90 2.15 15.03 23.38
C GLU A 90 3.00 15.75 24.44
N GLU A 91 3.11 15.19 25.65
CA GLU A 91 3.99 15.72 26.71
C GLU A 91 5.46 15.66 26.28
N CYS A 92 5.93 14.53 25.77
CA CYS A 92 7.30 14.37 25.25
C CYS A 92 7.60 15.38 24.13
N MET A 93 6.69 15.56 23.18
CA MET A 93 6.86 16.54 22.10
C MET A 93 6.87 17.98 22.62
N ALA A 94 6.05 18.29 23.63
CA ALA A 94 6.05 19.61 24.26
C ALA A 94 7.36 19.89 25.02
N GLU A 95 7.94 18.91 25.69
CA GLU A 95 9.27 19.00 26.32
C GLU A 95 10.39 19.24 25.29
N ALA A 96 10.24 18.65 24.09
CA ALA A 96 11.14 18.89 22.97
C ALA A 96 10.92 20.24 22.27
N GLY A 97 9.92 21.03 22.70
CA GLY A 97 9.62 22.37 22.17
C GLY A 97 8.56 22.39 21.06
N TYR A 98 7.89 21.26 20.77
CA TYR A 98 6.90 21.16 19.73
C TYR A 98 5.50 20.87 20.30
N ARG A 99 4.51 21.69 19.92
CA ARG A 99 3.12 21.48 20.32
C ARG A 99 2.37 20.70 19.23
N VAL A 100 1.99 19.50 19.55
CA VAL A 100 1.25 18.57 18.67
C VAL A 100 -0.07 18.17 19.34
N GLN A 101 -1.01 17.64 18.54
CA GLN A 101 -2.26 17.03 19.01
C GLN A 101 -2.38 15.65 18.35
N GLY A 102 -2.28 14.59 19.15
CA GLY A 102 -2.16 13.25 18.59
C GLY A 102 -0.94 13.15 17.68
N LEU A 103 -1.02 12.31 16.66
CA LEU A 103 0.08 12.07 15.70
C LEU A 103 0.12 13.10 14.56
N ASN A 104 -0.13 14.39 14.83
CA ASN A 104 -0.16 15.43 13.80
C ASN A 104 1.17 16.18 13.60
N ALA A 105 2.29 15.61 14.05
CA ALA A 105 3.60 16.22 13.85
C ALA A 105 3.91 16.52 12.36
N PRO A 106 3.54 15.67 11.37
CA PRO A 106 3.71 15.99 9.97
C PRO A 106 2.95 17.25 9.52
N GLU A 107 1.70 17.44 9.98
CA GLU A 107 0.87 18.59 9.65
C GLU A 107 1.42 19.87 10.31
N VAL A 108 1.94 19.76 11.53
CA VAL A 108 2.61 20.87 12.21
C VAL A 108 3.90 21.24 11.47
N ALA A 109 4.69 20.26 11.05
CA ALA A 109 5.88 20.49 10.24
C ALA A 109 5.52 21.14 8.90
N GLU A 110 4.48 20.66 8.23
CA GLU A 110 3.99 21.23 6.98
C GLU A 110 3.55 22.70 7.13
N SER A 111 2.79 23.02 8.16
CA SER A 111 2.34 24.41 8.42
C SER A 111 3.49 25.35 8.78
N THR A 112 4.55 24.82 9.41
CA THR A 112 5.70 25.61 9.88
C THR A 112 6.78 25.78 8.81
N PHE A 113 7.09 24.72 8.07
CA PHE A 113 8.22 24.65 7.13
C PHE A 113 7.80 24.63 5.65
N GLY A 114 6.51 24.48 5.37
CA GLY A 114 5.90 24.43 4.03
C GLY A 114 5.82 23.01 3.45
N ARG A 115 4.75 22.78 2.69
CA ARG A 115 4.39 21.46 2.14
C ARG A 115 5.24 21.06 0.93
N TYR A 116 5.44 22.00 0.06
CA TYR A 116 6.08 21.73 -1.24
C TYR A 116 7.38 22.53 -1.35
N ARG A 117 8.48 21.84 -1.15
CA ARG A 117 9.77 22.39 -1.52
C ARG A 117 10.07 22.10 -2.97
N PRO A 118 10.86 22.94 -3.64
CA PRO A 118 11.41 22.61 -4.94
C PRO A 118 12.04 21.21 -4.89
N SER A 119 11.84 20.41 -5.94
CA SER A 119 12.42 19.07 -6.05
C SER A 119 13.93 19.12 -5.76
N GLY A 120 14.39 18.34 -4.78
CA GLY A 120 15.78 18.28 -4.37
C GLY A 120 16.22 19.25 -3.25
N ALA A 121 15.33 20.10 -2.73
CA ALA A 121 15.65 20.90 -1.55
C ALA A 121 15.75 20.02 -0.29
N ALA A 122 16.86 20.11 0.43
CA ALA A 122 17.03 19.45 1.71
C ALA A 122 16.11 20.07 2.77
N PRO A 123 15.60 19.28 3.75
CA PRO A 123 14.87 19.81 4.90
C PRO A 123 15.75 20.75 5.73
N SER A 124 15.13 21.78 6.33
CA SER A 124 15.84 22.68 7.23
C SER A 124 16.33 21.93 8.47
N GLN A 125 17.29 22.53 9.20
CA GLN A 125 17.80 21.92 10.42
C GLN A 125 16.70 21.80 11.49
N GLU A 126 15.82 22.80 11.59
CA GLU A 126 14.70 22.79 12.55
C GLU A 126 13.68 21.69 12.21
N GLU A 127 13.40 21.49 10.93
CA GLU A 127 12.51 20.41 10.49
C GLU A 127 13.11 19.03 10.79
N GLN A 128 14.42 18.84 10.56
CA GLN A 128 15.11 17.61 10.93
C GLN A 128 15.08 17.38 12.45
N GLN A 129 15.25 18.42 13.25
CA GLN A 129 15.16 18.34 14.72
C GLN A 129 13.76 17.92 15.17
N MET A 130 12.72 18.48 14.56
CA MET A 130 11.33 18.10 14.86
C MET A 130 11.06 16.63 14.49
N ALA A 131 11.52 16.17 13.33
CA ALA A 131 11.35 14.76 12.92
C ALA A 131 12.09 13.78 13.86
N VAL A 132 13.28 14.18 14.35
CA VAL A 132 14.03 13.39 15.33
C VAL A 132 13.33 13.36 16.69
N ALA A 133 12.74 14.49 17.11
CA ALA A 133 11.96 14.57 18.35
C ALA A 133 10.70 13.69 18.25
N ASP A 134 9.97 13.79 17.16
CA ASP A 134 8.79 12.95 16.87
C ASP A 134 9.11 11.46 16.95
N TYR A 135 10.13 11.01 16.23
CA TYR A 135 10.61 9.63 16.26
C TYR A 135 10.94 9.17 17.70
N ARG A 136 11.74 9.97 18.44
CA ARG A 136 12.13 9.63 19.80
C ARG A 136 10.96 9.57 20.77
N CYS A 137 10.00 10.46 20.63
CA CYS A 137 8.79 10.46 21.46
C CYS A 137 7.90 9.25 21.14
N GLN A 138 7.75 8.86 19.85
CA GLN A 138 7.07 7.64 19.46
C GLN A 138 7.74 6.38 20.04
N GLU A 139 9.07 6.30 19.99
CA GLU A 139 9.84 5.21 20.60
C GLU A 139 9.67 5.18 22.12
N THR A 140 9.73 6.34 22.79
CA THR A 140 9.62 6.44 24.24
C THR A 140 8.26 5.93 24.75
N VAL A 141 7.18 6.21 24.05
CA VAL A 141 5.84 5.73 24.41
C VAL A 141 5.56 4.32 23.88
N GLY A 142 6.45 3.73 23.10
CA GLY A 142 6.28 2.39 22.53
C GLY A 142 5.20 2.29 21.48
N LEU A 143 4.97 3.36 20.70
CA LEU A 143 3.88 3.45 19.71
C LEU A 143 3.90 2.29 18.73
N ALA A 144 5.04 2.03 18.08
CA ALA A 144 5.17 0.96 17.10
C ALA A 144 4.87 -0.42 17.70
N THR A 145 5.34 -0.67 18.92
CA THR A 145 5.07 -1.94 19.64
C THR A 145 3.59 -2.10 19.95
N ALA A 146 2.92 -1.06 20.45
CA ALA A 146 1.50 -1.13 20.78
C ALA A 146 0.63 -1.35 19.54
N LEU A 147 0.89 -0.62 18.44
CA LEU A 147 0.17 -0.81 17.18
C LEU A 147 0.43 -2.20 16.58
N ASN A 148 1.67 -2.68 16.62
CA ASN A 148 1.99 -4.03 16.15
C ASN A 148 1.30 -5.10 17.00
N THR A 149 1.17 -4.91 18.31
CA THR A 149 0.43 -5.85 19.18
C THR A 149 -1.03 -5.96 18.76
N VAL A 150 -1.71 -4.82 18.59
CA VAL A 150 -3.10 -4.79 18.09
C VAL A 150 -3.20 -5.48 16.72
N PHE A 151 -2.29 -5.16 15.82
CA PHE A 151 -2.26 -5.77 14.48
C PHE A 151 -2.13 -7.29 14.57
N VAL A 152 -1.15 -7.80 15.31
CA VAL A 152 -0.89 -9.24 15.43
C VAL A 152 -2.08 -9.95 16.08
N GLU A 153 -2.65 -9.40 17.15
CA GLU A 153 -3.82 -9.99 17.81
C GLU A 153 -5.02 -10.11 16.86
N LYS A 154 -5.29 -9.08 16.08
CA LYS A 154 -6.45 -9.05 15.17
C LYS A 154 -6.20 -9.83 13.89
N ALA A 155 -5.01 -9.74 13.32
CA ALA A 155 -4.65 -10.47 12.13
C ALA A 155 -4.53 -11.98 12.37
N SER A 156 -4.15 -12.42 13.57
CA SER A 156 -3.88 -13.83 13.87
C SER A 156 -5.09 -14.74 13.63
N VAL A 157 -6.30 -14.27 13.94
CA VAL A 157 -7.53 -15.03 13.71
C VAL A 157 -7.73 -15.23 12.20
N TRP A 158 -7.72 -14.15 11.45
CA TRP A 158 -7.88 -14.17 10.01
C TRP A 158 -6.77 -14.97 9.30
N LEU A 159 -5.51 -14.81 9.75
CA LEU A 159 -4.37 -15.56 9.21
C LEU A 159 -4.54 -17.07 9.42
N THR A 160 -5.02 -17.48 10.60
CA THR A 160 -5.28 -18.91 10.89
C THR A 160 -6.40 -19.48 10.01
N GLU A 161 -7.46 -18.70 9.80
CA GLU A 161 -8.57 -19.10 8.95
C GLU A 161 -8.23 -19.15 7.45
N ASN A 162 -7.19 -18.41 7.04
CA ASN A 162 -6.76 -18.29 5.64
C ASN A 162 -5.35 -18.86 5.38
N GLU A 163 -4.82 -19.72 6.26
CA GLU A 163 -3.45 -20.23 6.16
C GLU A 163 -3.16 -20.90 4.81
N ASP A 164 -4.03 -21.80 4.37
CA ASP A 164 -3.87 -22.49 3.09
C ASP A 164 -3.84 -21.52 1.90
N ARG A 165 -4.71 -20.50 1.92
CA ARG A 165 -4.76 -19.46 0.89
C ARG A 165 -3.47 -18.62 0.87
N ILE A 166 -2.91 -18.31 2.05
CA ILE A 166 -1.65 -17.58 2.18
C ILE A 166 -0.48 -18.40 1.65
N LEU A 167 -0.43 -19.69 1.94
CA LEU A 167 0.62 -20.58 1.45
C LEU A 167 0.56 -20.71 -0.08
N GLN A 168 -0.62 -20.90 -0.66
CA GLN A 168 -0.82 -20.93 -2.11
C GLN A 168 -0.39 -19.62 -2.78
N LEU A 169 -0.70 -18.48 -2.14
CA LEU A 169 -0.29 -17.17 -2.64
C LEU A 169 1.22 -17.01 -2.64
N ARG A 170 1.90 -17.45 -1.58
CA ARG A 170 3.36 -17.42 -1.51
C ARG A 170 4.00 -18.21 -2.65
N GLU A 171 3.45 -19.39 -2.96
CA GLU A 171 3.91 -20.21 -4.09
C GLU A 171 3.67 -19.52 -5.43
N SER A 172 2.50 -18.90 -5.60
CA SER A 172 2.15 -18.12 -6.80
C SER A 172 3.08 -16.93 -6.99
N LEU A 173 3.40 -16.21 -5.90
CA LEU A 173 4.37 -15.10 -5.91
C LEU A 173 5.78 -15.57 -6.29
N GLN A 174 6.24 -16.66 -5.70
CA GLN A 174 7.56 -17.20 -6.04
C GLN A 174 7.62 -17.59 -7.50
N GLY A 175 6.62 -18.29 -8.02
CA GLY A 175 6.54 -18.63 -9.43
C GLY A 175 6.45 -17.41 -10.36
N ALA A 176 5.81 -16.32 -9.93
CA ALA A 176 5.77 -15.07 -10.68
C ALA A 176 7.14 -14.39 -10.71
N LEU A 177 7.88 -14.38 -9.60
CA LEU A 177 9.24 -13.86 -9.53
C LEU A 177 10.20 -14.62 -10.45
N ASP A 178 10.11 -15.95 -10.45
CA ASP A 178 10.95 -16.81 -11.28
C ASP A 178 10.69 -16.52 -12.77
N ARG A 179 9.42 -16.45 -13.20
CA ARG A 179 9.05 -16.09 -14.58
C ARG A 179 9.44 -14.67 -14.96
N ALA A 180 9.27 -13.70 -14.05
CA ALA A 180 9.71 -12.33 -14.31
C ALA A 180 11.23 -12.26 -14.56
N GLN A 181 12.02 -13.03 -13.81
CA GLN A 181 13.47 -13.12 -14.00
C GLN A 181 13.83 -13.76 -15.35
N GLU A 182 13.08 -14.78 -15.79
CA GLU A 182 13.25 -15.38 -17.11
C GLU A 182 12.99 -14.36 -18.23
N VAL A 183 11.86 -13.62 -18.16
CA VAL A 183 11.52 -12.58 -19.16
C VAL A 183 12.64 -11.53 -19.25
N ILE A 184 13.17 -11.07 -18.10
CA ILE A 184 14.27 -10.08 -18.08
C ILE A 184 15.55 -10.65 -18.71
N ASN A 185 15.85 -11.91 -18.46
CA ASN A 185 17.08 -12.56 -18.98
C ASN A 185 16.99 -12.85 -20.49
N ASP A 186 15.78 -13.10 -21.02
CA ASP A 186 15.57 -13.39 -22.44
C ASP A 186 15.60 -12.11 -23.33
N GLU A 187 15.43 -10.92 -22.71
CA GLU A 187 15.48 -9.63 -23.40
C GLU A 187 16.90 -9.00 -23.43
N VAL A 188 17.90 -9.60 -22.77
CA VAL A 188 19.30 -9.15 -22.74
C VAL A 188 20.17 -9.99 -23.62
#